data_6c740161d78ff5982987d27b64f4e693
#
_entry.id   6c740161d78ff5982987d27b64f4e693
#
_cell.length_a   1.000
_cell.length_b   1.000
_cell.length_c   1.000
_cell.angle_alpha   90.00
_cell.angle_beta   90.00
_cell.angle_gamma   90.00
#
_symmetry.space_group_name_H-M   'P 1'
#
loop_
_entity.id
_entity.type
_entity.pdbx_description
1 polymer ?
#
loop_
_entity_poly.entity_id
_entity_poly.type
_entity_poly.pdbx_seq_one_letter_code
_entity_poly.pdbx_strand_id
1 'polypeptide(L)'
;MIVRRNKKIMIENSLYDKKSLRAITGKTADFPEVAKDCVAFANAQGGKIEFGIEDGDTLPPVSQVIDEKLPVDLVNKIAGLTNNVVINLSFAVFCTNNS
;
A
#
# COMPACT_ATOMS: atom_id res chain seq x y z
N MET A 1 10.53 17.75 7.96
CA MET A 1 9.89 17.79 7.94
C MET A 1 8.77 17.63 8.02
N ILE A 2 8.15 17.49 8.03
CA ILE A 2 7.27 17.29 8.27
C ILE A 2 6.27 16.94 7.90
N VAL A 3 5.59 16.61 8.09
CA VAL A 3 4.75 16.15 7.86
C VAL A 3 3.66 16.22 7.90
N ARG A 4 2.96 16.07 7.75
CA ARG A 4 1.98 16.14 7.80
C ARG A 4 1.06 15.60 7.82
N ARG A 5 0.60 15.25 7.76
CA ARG A 5 -0.36 14.97 7.81
C ARG A 5 -0.87 13.95 7.77
N ASN A 6 -1.20 13.50 8.02
CA ASN A 6 -2.12 12.74 8.10
C ASN A 6 -1.83 11.36 7.99
N LYS A 7 -2.11 10.65 7.11
CA LYS A 7 -1.92 9.31 6.97
C LYS A 7 -0.57 8.97 6.56
N LYS A 8 0.20 9.88 6.09
CA LYS A 8 1.50 9.62 5.55
C LYS A 8 2.54 10.00 6.55
N ILE A 9 3.35 9.05 6.93
CA ILE A 9 4.35 9.24 7.94
C ILE A 9 5.69 9.10 7.31
N MET A 10 6.56 10.07 7.60
CA MET A 10 7.89 10.02 7.10
C MET A 10 8.71 9.19 8.05
N ILE A 11 9.28 8.11 7.57
CA ILE A 11 10.13 7.28 8.37
C ILE A 11 11.45 7.27 7.71
N GLU A 12 12.40 7.92 8.30
CA GLU A 12 13.69 8.06 7.70
C GLU A 12 13.50 8.71 6.34
N ASN A 13 13.86 8.05 5.30
CA ASN A 13 13.76 8.59 3.98
C ASN A 13 12.66 7.95 3.18
N SER A 14 11.67 7.42 3.84
CA SER A 14 10.59 6.80 3.08
C SER A 14 9.25 7.17 3.66
N LEU A 15 8.22 7.01 2.87
CA LEU A 15 6.86 7.34 3.26
C LEU A 15 6.10 6.07 3.59
N TYR A 16 5.01 6.25 4.31
CA TYR A 16 4.21 5.11 4.70
C TYR A 16 2.73 5.49 4.67
N ASP A 17 1.91 4.59 4.18
CA ASP A 17 0.47 4.75 4.23
C ASP A 17 -0.15 3.38 4.46
N LYS A 18 -1.35 3.35 4.97
CA LYS A 18 -2.09 2.10 5.12
C LYS A 18 -3.46 2.26 4.51
N LYS A 19 -3.95 1.17 3.95
CA LYS A 19 -5.23 1.16 3.29
C LYS A 19 -5.97 -0.12 3.64
N SER A 20 -7.28 -0.01 3.71
CA SER A 20 -8.12 -1.18 3.89
C SER A 20 -8.07 -2.04 2.64
N LEU A 21 -8.36 -3.32 2.77
CA LEU A 21 -8.49 -4.18 1.60
C LEU A 21 -9.59 -3.69 0.66
N ARG A 22 -10.53 -2.91 1.16
CA ARG A 22 -11.57 -2.38 0.30
C ARG A 22 -11.02 -1.50 -0.81
N ALA A 23 -9.83 -0.98 -0.64
CA ALA A 23 -9.24 -0.14 -1.67
C ALA A 23 -8.86 -0.93 -2.91
N ILE A 24 -8.77 -2.23 -2.80
CA ILE A 24 -8.33 -3.08 -3.90
C ILE A 24 -9.25 -4.28 -4.12
N THR A 25 -10.41 -4.30 -3.50
CA THR A 25 -11.32 -5.43 -3.68
C THR A 25 -12.73 -4.96 -3.98
N GLY A 26 -13.45 -5.78 -4.73
CA GLY A 26 -14.87 -5.58 -4.97
C GLY A 26 -15.18 -4.26 -5.64
N LYS A 27 -16.34 -3.76 -5.33
CA LYS A 27 -16.81 -2.53 -5.96
C LYS A 27 -16.12 -1.29 -5.46
N THR A 28 -15.42 -1.39 -4.35
CA THR A 28 -14.73 -0.24 -3.79
C THR A 28 -13.29 -0.15 -4.25
N ALA A 29 -12.85 -1.09 -5.08
CA ALA A 29 -11.48 -1.09 -5.55
C ALA A 29 -11.22 0.15 -6.40
N ASP A 30 -10.09 0.77 -6.19
CA ASP A 30 -9.71 1.96 -6.92
C ASP A 30 -8.22 1.86 -7.24
N PHE A 31 -7.91 1.01 -8.21
CA PHE A 31 -6.52 0.77 -8.57
C PHE A 31 -5.81 2.02 -9.09
N PRO A 32 -6.48 2.89 -9.85
CA PRO A 32 -5.80 4.11 -10.27
C PRO A 32 -5.34 4.98 -9.11
N GLU A 33 -6.13 5.04 -8.05
CA GLU A 33 -5.74 5.83 -6.89
C GLU A 33 -4.54 5.20 -6.19
N VAL A 34 -4.53 3.86 -6.07
CA VAL A 34 -3.41 3.17 -5.46
C VAL A 34 -2.15 3.38 -6.29
N ALA A 35 -2.28 3.28 -7.60
CA ALA A 35 -1.13 3.48 -8.48
C ALA A 35 -0.59 4.89 -8.35
N LYS A 36 -1.48 5.85 -8.26
CA LYS A 36 -1.07 7.24 -8.12
C LYS A 36 -0.28 7.45 -6.84
N ASP A 37 -0.76 6.88 -5.74
CA ASP A 37 -0.07 7.01 -4.47
C ASP A 37 1.30 6.35 -4.53
N CYS A 38 1.37 5.19 -5.14
CA CYS A 38 2.63 4.47 -5.21
C CYS A 38 3.65 5.21 -6.07
N VAL A 39 3.19 5.78 -7.17
CA VAL A 39 4.09 6.56 -8.02
C VAL A 39 4.57 7.79 -7.28
N ALA A 40 3.69 8.45 -6.53
CA ALA A 40 4.07 9.63 -5.77
C ALA A 40 5.13 9.26 -4.73
N PHE A 41 4.96 8.14 -4.05
CA PHE A 41 5.94 7.69 -3.08
C PHE A 41 7.27 7.39 -3.76
N ALA A 42 7.22 6.69 -4.88
CA ALA A 42 8.44 6.33 -5.59
C ALA A 42 9.20 7.54 -6.09
N ASN A 43 8.46 8.53 -6.56
CA ASN A 43 9.09 9.75 -7.07
C ASN A 43 9.66 10.62 -5.95
N ALA A 44 9.16 10.43 -4.76
CA ALA A 44 9.71 11.16 -3.62
C ALA A 44 10.92 10.41 -3.09
N GLN A 45 10.73 9.55 -2.14
CA GLN A 45 11.85 8.88 -1.49
C GLN A 45 11.64 7.39 -1.38
N GLY A 46 10.63 6.91 -2.08
CA GLY A 46 10.21 5.56 -1.89
C GLY A 46 9.26 5.47 -0.72
N GLY A 47 8.64 4.33 -0.55
CA GLY A 47 7.72 4.19 0.54
C GLY A 47 7.04 2.84 0.53
N LYS A 48 6.11 2.69 1.47
CA LYS A 48 5.41 1.44 1.65
C LYS A 48 3.94 1.73 1.83
N ILE A 49 3.11 0.97 1.14
CA ILE A 49 1.68 1.01 1.36
C ILE A 49 1.30 -0.34 1.91
N GLU A 50 0.73 -0.35 3.09
CA GLU A 50 0.32 -1.59 3.73
C GLU A 50 -1.18 -1.73 3.59
N PHE A 51 -1.62 -2.84 3.00
CA PHE A 51 -3.03 -3.09 2.77
C PHE A 51 -3.57 -4.04 3.82
N GLY A 52 -4.80 -3.81 4.23
CA GLY A 52 -5.43 -4.70 5.20
C GLY A 52 -5.56 -4.09 6.57
N ILE A 53 -5.28 -2.80 6.72
CA ILE A 53 -5.43 -2.14 8.01
C ILE A 53 -6.43 -1.01 7.81
N GLU A 54 -7.48 -1.03 8.60
CA GLU A 54 -8.53 -0.04 8.49
C GLU A 54 -8.06 1.32 8.96
N ASP A 55 -8.66 2.33 8.40
CA ASP A 55 -8.33 3.70 8.77
C ASP A 55 -8.57 3.88 10.26
N GLY A 56 -7.60 4.42 10.94
CA GLY A 56 -7.71 4.60 12.38
C GLY A 56 -7.18 3.46 13.20
N ASP A 57 -6.92 2.32 12.57
CA ASP A 57 -6.40 1.17 13.30
C ASP A 57 -4.92 1.04 13.09
N THR A 58 -4.27 0.25 13.92
CA THR A 58 -2.86 -0.04 13.75
C THR A 58 -2.62 -1.50 13.42
N LEU A 59 -3.64 -2.33 13.56
CA LEU A 59 -3.52 -3.75 13.30
C LEU A 59 -4.60 -4.19 12.36
N PRO A 60 -4.38 -5.27 11.61
CA PRO A 60 -5.42 -5.79 10.73
C PRO A 60 -6.61 -6.30 11.53
N PRO A 61 -7.79 -6.34 10.91
CA PRO A 61 -8.95 -6.94 11.56
C PRO A 61 -8.67 -8.39 11.94
N VAL A 62 -9.23 -8.80 13.07
CA VAL A 62 -8.91 -10.09 13.67
C VAL A 62 -9.13 -11.27 12.75
N SER A 63 -10.22 -11.28 12.01
CA SER A 63 -10.54 -12.43 11.19
C SER A 63 -10.24 -12.22 9.73
N GLN A 64 -9.42 -11.24 9.42
CA GLN A 64 -9.14 -10.94 8.02
C GLN A 64 -8.28 -12.04 7.40
N VAL A 65 -8.64 -12.42 6.21
CA VAL A 65 -7.89 -13.40 5.44
C VAL A 65 -7.53 -12.76 4.12
N ILE A 66 -6.32 -12.98 3.67
CA ILE A 66 -5.87 -12.43 2.41
C ILE A 66 -5.66 -13.56 1.42
N ASP A 67 -6.38 -13.51 0.31
CA ASP A 67 -6.24 -14.48 -0.76
C ASP A 67 -4.84 -14.32 -1.33
N GLU A 68 -4.16 -15.43 -1.55
CA GLU A 68 -2.81 -15.40 -2.06
C GLU A 68 -2.68 -14.71 -3.40
N LYS A 69 -3.76 -14.70 -4.17
CA LYS A 69 -3.71 -14.07 -5.49
C LYS A 69 -3.81 -12.56 -5.42
N LEU A 70 -4.29 -12.03 -4.31
CA LEU A 70 -4.56 -10.60 -4.24
C LEU A 70 -3.30 -9.74 -4.40
N PRO A 71 -2.20 -10.04 -3.73
CA PRO A 71 -1.00 -9.23 -3.92
C PRO A 71 -0.48 -9.30 -5.34
N VAL A 72 -0.54 -10.47 -5.96
CA VAL A 72 -0.07 -10.63 -7.33
C VAL A 72 -0.96 -9.86 -8.29
N ASP A 73 -2.27 -9.96 -8.10
CA ASP A 73 -3.20 -9.23 -8.95
C ASP A 73 -3.01 -7.72 -8.82
N LEU A 74 -2.77 -7.26 -7.60
CA LEU A 74 -2.54 -5.85 -7.40
C LEU A 74 -1.32 -5.37 -8.17
N VAL A 75 -0.21 -6.08 -8.05
CA VAL A 75 1.01 -5.70 -8.74
C VAL A 75 0.80 -5.71 -10.24
N ASN A 76 0.08 -6.71 -10.74
CA ASN A 76 -0.16 -6.78 -12.17
C ASN A 76 -1.04 -5.63 -12.66
N LYS A 77 -2.01 -5.24 -11.84
CA LYS A 77 -2.91 -4.17 -12.26
C LYS A 77 -2.25 -2.81 -12.27
N ILE A 78 -1.26 -2.62 -11.43
CA ILE A 78 -0.54 -1.37 -11.45
C ILE A 78 0.85 -1.64 -12.01
N ALA A 79 0.85 -2.15 -13.20
CA ALA A 79 2.05 -2.58 -13.87
C ALA A 79 3.13 -1.53 -13.83
N GLY A 80 4.34 -1.97 -13.76
CA GLY A 80 5.46 -1.06 -13.70
C GLY A 80 5.91 -0.75 -12.31
N LEU A 81 5.09 -1.07 -11.32
CA LEU A 81 5.49 -0.87 -9.95
C LEU A 81 6.00 -2.19 -9.44
N THR A 82 7.14 -2.15 -8.83
CA THR A 82 7.74 -3.36 -8.42
C THR A 82 8.02 -3.37 -7.01
N ASN A 83 7.90 -4.46 -6.40
CA ASN A 83 7.98 -4.44 -5.02
C ASN A 83 8.18 -5.76 -4.39
N ASN A 84 8.64 -5.76 -3.17
CA ASN A 84 8.62 -6.91 -2.32
C ASN A 84 7.26 -6.95 -1.66
N VAL A 85 6.61 -8.08 -1.66
CA VAL A 85 5.29 -8.20 -1.08
C VAL A 85 5.36 -9.17 0.08
N VAL A 86 4.90 -8.72 1.24
CA VAL A 86 4.88 -9.56 2.42
C VAL A 86 3.43 -9.88 2.72
N ILE A 87 3.10 -11.16 2.78
CA ILE A 87 1.74 -11.61 3.02
C ILE A 87 1.61 -12.12 4.44
N ASN A 88 0.63 -11.61 5.13
CA ASN A 88 0.43 -11.97 6.49
C ASN A 88 -1.05 -11.74 6.72
N LEU A 89 -1.46 -11.18 7.83
CA LEU A 89 -2.83 -10.71 7.99
C LEU A 89 -3.04 -9.43 7.23
N SER A 90 -1.95 -8.76 6.87
CA SER A 90 -1.95 -7.65 5.93
C SER A 90 -0.78 -7.88 4.98
N PHE A 91 -0.68 -7.08 3.93
CA PHE A 91 0.50 -7.18 3.07
C PHE A 91 0.95 -5.79 2.68
N ALA A 92 2.23 -5.69 2.34
CA ALA A 92 2.83 -4.41 2.04
C ALA A 92 3.38 -4.39 0.63
N VAL A 93 3.18 -3.27 -0.04
CA VAL A 93 3.75 -3.03 -1.35
C VAL A 93 4.78 -1.91 -1.18
N PHE A 94 5.99 -2.16 -1.63
CA PHE A 94 7.05 -1.18 -1.50
C PHE A 94 7.19 -0.44 -2.82
N CYS A 95 6.99 0.86 -2.79
CA CYS A 95 7.00 1.69 -3.97
C CYS A 95 8.39 2.28 -4.12
N THR A 96 9.09 1.89 -5.16
CA THR A 96 10.45 2.37 -5.36
C THR A 96 10.56 2.91 -6.76
N ASN A 97 11.47 3.85 -6.90
CA ASN A 97 11.72 4.45 -8.19
C ASN A 97 12.89 3.77 -8.80
N ASN A 98 12.89 2.50 -8.90
CA ASN A 98 13.97 1.90 -9.43
C ASN A 98 13.67 1.39 -10.72
N SER A 99 14.46 1.25 -11.46
CA SER A 99 14.18 0.83 -12.73
C SER A 99 15.04 -0.26 -13.11
#